data_51b241634aeef884908ba14ba3ae2dd5
#
_entry.id   51b241634aeef884908ba14ba3ae2dd5
#
_cell.length_a   1.000
_cell.length_b   1.000
_cell.length_c   1.000
_cell.angle_alpha   90.00
_cell.angle_beta   90.00
_cell.angle_gamma   90.00
#
_symmetry.space_group_name_H-M   'P 1'
#
loop_
_entity.id
_entity.type
_entity.pdbx_description
1 polymer ?
#
loop_
_entity_poly.entity_id
_entity_poly.type
_entity_poly.pdbx_seq_one_letter_code
_entity_poly.pdbx_strand_id
1 'polypeptide(L)'
;MCDDGLMSSGAELVDTIETVLGVDVTSQRPVAGGDVAASFRLELADGRTVFAKTHHDPRPHFFETEAAGLTWLRVAVPEAIPEVLAVGEGFLVLAWIDEGRATQDTDSSLGSLLARLHRAGAGCFGREDRRPTGSRGLPNDTFDTWAEAYAANRLLPLARLGADTG
;
A
#
# COMPACT_ATOMS: atom_id res chain seq x y z
N MET A 1 -4.58 9.20 -29.27
CA MET A 1 -5.96 9.05 -28.80
C MET A 1 -5.94 7.99 -27.69
N CYS A 2 -5.32 8.30 -26.56
CA CYS A 2 -5.11 7.39 -25.40
C CYS A 2 -4.95 8.18 -24.11
N ASP A 3 -5.79 9.21 -23.86
CA ASP A 3 -5.64 10.02 -22.64
C ASP A 3 -6.97 10.25 -21.86
N ASP A 4 -8.11 9.84 -22.42
CA ASP A 4 -9.41 10.15 -21.80
C ASP A 4 -9.74 9.27 -20.57
N GLY A 5 -9.20 8.05 -20.46
CA GLY A 5 -9.49 7.14 -19.36
C GLY A 5 -8.79 7.50 -18.04
N LEU A 6 -7.58 8.07 -18.11
CA LEU A 6 -6.81 8.46 -16.93
C LEU A 6 -7.32 9.77 -16.31
N MET A 7 -7.80 10.67 -17.15
CA MET A 7 -8.34 11.98 -16.72
C MET A 7 -9.70 11.82 -16.02
N SER A 8 -10.57 10.93 -16.50
CA SER A 8 -11.86 10.63 -15.87
C SER A 8 -11.68 10.02 -14.47
N SER A 9 -10.76 9.06 -14.32
CA SER A 9 -10.49 8.43 -13.02
C SER A 9 -9.88 9.40 -11.99
N GLY A 10 -9.11 10.39 -12.45
CA GLY A 10 -8.50 11.39 -11.59
C GLY A 10 -9.52 12.38 -10.99
N ALA A 11 -10.50 12.82 -11.75
CA ALA A 11 -11.55 13.73 -11.29
C ALA A 11 -12.50 13.04 -10.29
N GLU A 12 -12.95 11.84 -10.59
CA GLU A 12 -13.80 11.04 -9.69
C GLU A 12 -13.09 10.73 -8.35
N LEU A 13 -11.76 10.53 -8.39
CA LEU A 13 -10.96 10.35 -7.19
C LEU A 13 -10.94 11.60 -6.33
N VAL A 14 -10.78 12.79 -6.93
CA VAL A 14 -10.79 14.07 -6.22
C VAL A 14 -12.11 14.28 -5.49
N ASP A 15 -13.24 14.18 -6.19
CA ASP A 15 -14.58 14.34 -5.60
C ASP A 15 -14.81 13.36 -4.42
N THR A 16 -14.34 12.13 -4.58
CA THR A 16 -14.43 11.13 -3.52
C THR A 16 -13.60 11.51 -2.30
N ILE A 17 -12.36 11.95 -2.52
CA ILE A 17 -11.44 12.33 -1.44
C ILE A 17 -11.94 13.58 -0.70
N GLU A 18 -12.44 14.59 -1.41
CA GLU A 18 -13.06 15.78 -0.81
C GLU A 18 -14.23 15.40 0.10
N THR A 19 -15.10 14.50 -0.38
CA THR A 19 -16.23 13.99 0.40
C THR A 19 -15.79 13.28 1.67
N VAL A 20 -14.81 12.38 1.57
CA VAL A 20 -14.38 11.53 2.70
C VAL A 20 -13.53 12.30 3.72
N LEU A 21 -12.68 13.22 3.26
CA LEU A 21 -11.85 14.02 4.14
C LEU A 21 -12.53 15.31 4.63
N GLY A 22 -13.63 15.72 3.99
CA GLY A 22 -14.34 16.97 4.29
C GLY A 22 -13.53 18.24 3.99
N VAL A 23 -12.62 18.18 3.01
CA VAL A 23 -11.69 19.26 2.65
C VAL A 23 -11.49 19.26 1.15
N ASP A 24 -11.54 20.46 0.53
CA ASP A 24 -11.33 20.62 -0.91
C ASP A 24 -9.88 20.30 -1.32
N VAL A 25 -9.72 19.75 -2.53
CA VAL A 25 -8.42 19.51 -3.16
C VAL A 25 -8.06 20.71 -4.03
N THR A 26 -6.98 21.38 -3.72
CA THR A 26 -6.51 22.58 -4.43
C THR A 26 -5.55 22.29 -5.58
N SER A 27 -4.88 21.14 -5.55
CA SER A 27 -3.92 20.72 -6.58
C SER A 27 -3.81 19.20 -6.65
N GLN A 28 -3.72 18.66 -7.85
CA GLN A 28 -3.49 17.24 -8.13
C GLN A 28 -2.29 17.10 -9.08
N ARG A 29 -1.34 16.25 -8.72
CA ARG A 29 -0.19 15.93 -9.56
C ARG A 29 0.05 14.42 -9.59
N PRO A 30 0.23 13.80 -10.76
CA PRO A 30 0.58 12.40 -10.84
C PRO A 30 1.94 12.14 -10.18
N VAL A 31 2.07 11.02 -9.50
CA VAL A 31 3.33 10.51 -8.93
C VAL A 31 3.75 9.30 -9.73
N ALA A 32 4.98 9.33 -10.24
CA ALA A 32 5.54 8.21 -10.99
C ALA A 32 5.84 7.04 -10.03
N GLY A 33 5.52 5.84 -10.46
CA GLY A 33 5.82 4.60 -9.73
C GLY A 33 4.55 3.80 -9.44
N GLY A 34 4.66 2.47 -9.52
CA GLY A 34 3.57 1.51 -9.36
C GLY A 34 2.98 1.04 -10.68
N ASP A 35 3.07 -0.27 -10.94
CA ASP A 35 2.62 -0.88 -12.22
C ASP A 35 1.11 -1.17 -12.24
N VAL A 36 0.40 -1.01 -11.13
CA VAL A 36 -0.96 -1.54 -10.96
C VAL A 36 -2.00 -0.45 -10.65
N ALA A 37 -1.63 0.60 -9.93
CA ALA A 37 -2.53 1.68 -9.51
C ALA A 37 -2.00 3.05 -9.93
N ALA A 38 -2.91 3.95 -10.35
CA ALA A 38 -2.56 5.35 -10.55
C ALA A 38 -2.34 6.03 -9.19
N SER A 39 -1.29 6.85 -9.10
CA SER A 39 -0.90 7.52 -7.86
C SER A 39 -0.81 9.03 -8.06
N PHE A 40 -1.23 9.78 -7.05
CA PHE A 40 -1.30 11.24 -7.07
C PHE A 40 -0.80 11.85 -5.76
N ARG A 41 -0.14 13.00 -5.88
CA ARG A 41 0.07 13.94 -4.79
C ARG A 41 -1.04 14.97 -4.84
N LEU A 42 -1.79 15.11 -3.75
CA LEU A 42 -2.88 16.08 -3.63
C LEU A 42 -2.51 17.11 -2.56
N GLU A 43 -2.78 18.38 -2.87
CA GLU A 43 -2.71 19.49 -1.90
C GLU A 43 -4.12 19.84 -1.48
N LEU A 44 -4.37 19.90 -0.17
CA LEU A 44 -5.68 20.17 0.40
C LEU A 44 -5.79 21.64 0.82
N ALA A 45 -7.02 22.17 0.85
CA ALA A 45 -7.29 23.55 1.23
C ALA A 45 -6.91 23.90 2.68
N ASP A 46 -6.80 22.90 3.55
CA ASP A 46 -6.32 23.05 4.94
C ASP A 46 -4.78 23.04 5.07
N GLY A 47 -4.06 23.00 3.96
CA GLY A 47 -2.59 23.02 3.91
C GLY A 47 -1.92 21.65 4.03
N ARG A 48 -2.67 20.57 4.24
CA ARG A 48 -2.11 19.22 4.21
C ARG A 48 -1.78 18.79 2.78
N THR A 49 -0.74 17.98 2.64
CA THR A 49 -0.46 17.21 1.44
C THR A 49 -0.75 15.74 1.72
N VAL A 50 -1.36 15.05 0.77
CA VAL A 50 -1.68 13.63 0.88
C VAL A 50 -1.23 12.88 -0.37
N PHE A 51 -0.97 11.57 -0.21
CA PHE A 51 -0.73 10.64 -1.29
C PHE A 51 -2.01 9.84 -1.52
N ALA A 52 -2.48 9.82 -2.75
CA ALA A 52 -3.69 9.08 -3.11
C ALA A 52 -3.39 8.05 -4.20
N LYS A 53 -3.96 6.86 -4.06
CA LYS A 53 -3.95 5.79 -5.06
C LYS A 53 -5.35 5.46 -5.50
N THR A 54 -5.51 5.15 -6.79
CA THR A 54 -6.76 4.60 -7.34
C THR A 54 -6.46 3.52 -8.37
N HIS A 55 -7.42 2.62 -8.56
CA HIS A 55 -7.35 1.55 -9.55
C HIS A 55 -8.71 1.46 -10.25
N HIS A 56 -8.70 1.33 -11.57
CA HIS A 56 -9.93 1.30 -12.38
C HIS A 56 -10.80 0.06 -12.10
N ASP A 57 -10.17 -1.09 -11.90
CA ASP A 57 -10.84 -2.37 -11.63
C ASP A 57 -10.08 -3.11 -10.52
N PRO A 58 -10.18 -2.65 -9.26
CA PRO A 58 -9.48 -3.30 -8.16
C PRO A 58 -10.16 -4.63 -7.83
N ARG A 59 -9.34 -5.61 -7.44
CA ARG A 59 -9.89 -6.83 -6.83
C ARG A 59 -10.58 -6.49 -5.52
N PRO A 60 -11.59 -7.24 -5.10
CA PRO A 60 -12.24 -7.03 -3.81
C PRO A 60 -11.21 -6.92 -2.67
N HIS A 61 -11.36 -5.91 -1.83
CA HIS A 61 -10.48 -5.62 -0.69
C HIS A 61 -9.02 -5.28 -1.03
N PHE A 62 -8.75 -4.81 -2.26
CA PHE A 62 -7.39 -4.47 -2.70
C PHE A 62 -6.77 -3.39 -1.81
N PHE A 63 -7.42 -2.24 -1.68
CA PHE A 63 -6.91 -1.12 -0.88
C PHE A 63 -7.11 -1.33 0.62
N GLU A 64 -8.19 -1.98 1.05
CA GLU A 64 -8.41 -2.31 2.46
C GLU A 64 -7.30 -3.25 2.99
N THR A 65 -6.83 -4.19 2.17
CA THR A 65 -5.71 -5.07 2.53
C THR A 65 -4.42 -4.29 2.70
N GLU A 66 -4.12 -3.35 1.79
CA GLU A 66 -2.95 -2.47 1.89
C GLU A 66 -3.05 -1.57 3.14
N ALA A 67 -4.18 -0.89 3.32
CA ALA A 67 -4.44 0.00 4.46
C ALA A 67 -4.25 -0.71 5.80
N ALA A 68 -4.80 -1.90 5.92
CA ALA A 68 -4.69 -2.67 7.13
C ALA A 68 -3.26 -3.19 7.37
N GLY A 69 -2.50 -3.50 6.30
CA GLY A 69 -1.08 -3.83 6.40
C GLY A 69 -0.24 -2.66 6.90
N LEU A 70 -0.45 -1.47 6.33
CA LEU A 70 0.21 -0.23 6.76
C LEU A 70 -0.13 0.11 8.22
N THR A 71 -1.40 0.04 8.60
CA THR A 71 -1.85 0.29 9.97
C THR A 71 -1.18 -0.66 10.96
N TRP A 72 -1.07 -1.95 10.60
CA TRP A 72 -0.39 -2.95 11.43
C TRP A 72 1.11 -2.68 11.58
N LEU A 73 1.81 -2.36 10.49
CA LEU A 73 3.24 -2.02 10.52
C LEU A 73 3.51 -0.73 11.32
N ARG A 74 2.60 0.24 11.23
CA ARG A 74 2.70 1.52 11.93
C ARG A 74 2.70 1.38 13.45
N VAL A 75 2.10 0.33 14.00
CA VAL A 75 2.16 0.05 15.45
C VAL A 75 3.61 -0.09 15.94
N ALA A 76 4.48 -0.70 15.14
CA ALA A 76 5.88 -0.94 15.52
C ALA A 76 6.80 0.25 15.22
N VAL A 77 6.57 0.96 14.12
CA VAL A 77 7.45 2.03 13.62
C VAL A 77 6.63 3.19 13.02
N PRO A 78 5.88 3.93 13.85
CA PRO A 78 4.95 4.97 13.37
C PRO A 78 5.61 6.08 12.58
N GLU A 79 6.90 6.34 12.83
CA GLU A 79 7.67 7.37 12.13
C GLU A 79 8.07 6.99 10.69
N ALA A 80 8.01 5.70 10.35
CA ALA A 80 8.46 5.21 9.04
C ALA A 80 7.31 4.77 8.12
N ILE A 81 6.13 4.59 8.65
CA ILE A 81 4.97 4.10 7.92
C ILE A 81 3.96 5.24 7.80
N PRO A 82 3.51 5.59 6.58
CA PRO A 82 2.52 6.65 6.40
C PRO A 82 1.22 6.31 7.12
N GLU A 83 0.56 7.33 7.64
CA GLU A 83 -0.77 7.19 8.20
C GLU A 83 -1.80 6.96 7.10
N VAL A 84 -2.70 6.00 7.33
CA VAL A 84 -3.87 5.79 6.48
C VAL A 84 -4.93 6.81 6.88
N LEU A 85 -5.23 7.74 5.98
CA LEU A 85 -6.20 8.81 6.22
C LEU A 85 -7.61 8.41 5.76
N ALA A 86 -7.70 7.67 4.66
CA ALA A 86 -8.96 7.14 4.15
C ALA A 86 -8.71 5.92 3.27
N VAL A 87 -9.69 5.02 3.19
CA VAL A 87 -9.68 3.87 2.30
C VAL A 87 -11.09 3.56 1.85
N GLY A 88 -11.24 3.16 0.60
CA GLY A 88 -12.46 2.66 0.00
C GLY A 88 -12.16 1.57 -1.02
N GLU A 89 -13.21 1.04 -1.65
CA GLU A 89 -13.08 -0.05 -2.61
C GLU A 89 -12.12 0.30 -3.77
N GLY A 90 -12.18 1.54 -4.28
CA GLY A 90 -11.40 2.00 -5.42
C GLY A 90 -10.23 2.93 -5.10
N PHE A 91 -9.95 3.22 -3.82
CA PHE A 91 -8.94 4.20 -3.45
C PHE A 91 -8.30 3.97 -2.07
N LEU A 92 -7.10 4.55 -1.91
CA LEU A 92 -6.38 4.66 -0.64
C LEU A 92 -5.75 6.04 -0.52
N VAL A 93 -5.92 6.69 0.62
CA VAL A 93 -5.31 7.98 0.94
C VAL A 93 -4.38 7.84 2.13
N LEU A 94 -3.14 8.28 1.95
CA LEU A 94 -2.08 8.23 2.95
C LEU A 94 -1.57 9.64 3.25
N ALA A 95 -1.05 9.85 4.45
CA ALA A 95 -0.26 11.03 4.74
C ALA A 95 0.96 11.08 3.79
N TRP A 96 1.25 12.27 3.27
CA TRP A 96 2.41 12.49 2.41
C TRP A 96 3.71 12.34 3.21
N ILE A 97 4.70 11.71 2.63
CA ILE A 97 6.06 11.64 3.15
C ILE A 97 6.95 12.43 2.21
N ASP A 98 7.61 13.46 2.73
CA ASP A 98 8.55 14.26 1.95
C ASP A 98 9.80 13.46 1.58
N GLU A 99 10.29 13.69 0.37
CA GLU A 99 11.56 13.13 -0.06
C GLU A 99 12.72 13.76 0.72
N GLY A 100 13.57 12.89 1.27
CA GLY A 100 14.80 13.29 1.96
C GLY A 100 16.03 13.03 1.11
N ARG A 101 17.16 13.61 1.52
CA ARG A 101 18.46 13.25 0.97
C ARG A 101 19.13 12.21 1.85
N ALA A 102 19.71 11.19 1.23
CA ALA A 102 20.53 10.22 1.95
C ALA A 102 21.73 10.92 2.62
N THR A 103 22.03 10.57 3.85
CA THR A 103 23.16 11.02 4.65
C THR A 103 24.04 9.82 5.00
N GLN A 104 25.17 10.04 5.66
CA GLN A 104 26.06 8.97 6.13
C GLN A 104 25.35 8.02 7.13
N ASP A 105 24.33 8.51 7.85
CA ASP A 105 23.60 7.75 8.84
C ASP A 105 22.34 7.02 8.30
N THR A 106 21.98 7.26 7.02
CA THR A 106 20.76 6.72 6.43
C THR A 106 20.70 5.20 6.50
N ASP A 107 21.78 4.52 6.12
CA ASP A 107 21.84 3.05 6.10
C ASP A 107 21.74 2.47 7.52
N SER A 108 22.42 3.07 8.48
CA SER A 108 22.38 2.67 9.89
C SER A 108 21.00 2.89 10.49
N SER A 109 20.38 4.01 10.18
CA SER A 109 19.01 4.34 10.62
C SER A 109 17.99 3.39 10.04
N LEU A 110 18.08 3.09 8.73
CA LEU A 110 17.23 2.10 8.07
C LEU A 110 17.41 0.70 8.67
N GLY A 111 18.65 0.25 8.89
CA GLY A 111 18.93 -1.02 9.53
C GLY A 111 18.34 -1.13 10.93
N SER A 112 18.46 -0.07 11.72
CA SER A 112 17.90 0.00 13.07
C SER A 112 16.36 -0.04 13.05
N LEU A 113 15.74 0.66 12.12
CA LEU A 113 14.29 0.68 11.93
C LEU A 113 13.77 -0.69 11.51
N LEU A 114 14.40 -1.35 10.53
CA LEU A 114 14.05 -2.71 10.11
C LEU A 114 14.21 -3.72 11.27
N ALA A 115 15.26 -3.59 12.07
CA ALA A 115 15.45 -4.44 13.25
C ALA A 115 14.34 -4.26 14.30
N ARG A 116 13.85 -3.03 14.51
CA ARG A 116 12.70 -2.77 15.40
C ARG A 116 11.43 -3.39 14.85
N LEU A 117 11.17 -3.19 13.55
CA LEU A 117 10.02 -3.77 12.86
C LEU A 117 9.99 -5.29 13.00
N HIS A 118 11.12 -5.96 12.71
CA HIS A 118 11.21 -7.42 12.81
C HIS A 118 11.09 -7.93 14.26
N ARG A 119 11.56 -7.17 15.24
CA ARG A 119 11.43 -7.54 16.67
C ARG A 119 10.04 -7.34 17.23
N ALA A 120 9.21 -6.50 16.61
CA ALA A 120 7.83 -6.32 17.03
C ALA A 120 7.05 -7.63 16.99
N GLY A 121 7.41 -8.52 16.06
CA GLY A 121 6.87 -9.87 15.98
C GLY A 121 5.38 -9.92 15.64
N ALA A 122 4.88 -11.14 15.60
CA ALA A 122 3.46 -11.46 15.47
C ALA A 122 3.21 -12.81 16.15
N GLY A 123 1.95 -13.14 16.46
CA GLY A 123 1.58 -14.41 17.08
C GLY A 123 1.76 -15.63 16.16
N CYS A 124 1.84 -15.40 14.84
CA CYS A 124 2.01 -16.44 13.83
C CYS A 124 2.64 -15.86 12.56
N PHE A 125 3.00 -16.71 11.62
CA PHE A 125 3.42 -16.34 10.27
C PHE A 125 2.24 -16.49 9.31
N GLY A 126 1.96 -15.45 8.49
CA GLY A 126 0.76 -15.36 7.69
C GLY A 126 -0.34 -14.54 8.38
N ARG A 127 -1.43 -14.28 7.68
CA ARG A 127 -2.56 -13.50 8.20
C ARG A 127 -3.83 -13.89 7.45
N GLU A 128 -4.72 -14.63 8.07
CA GLU A 128 -6.00 -15.06 7.48
C GLU A 128 -6.93 -13.88 7.12
N ASP A 129 -6.85 -12.79 7.90
CA ASP A 129 -7.61 -11.57 7.66
C ASP A 129 -7.08 -10.76 6.46
N ARG A 130 -6.01 -11.22 5.81
CA ARG A 130 -5.37 -10.56 4.69
C ARG A 130 -5.44 -11.40 3.44
N ARG A 131 -5.96 -10.80 2.40
CA ARG A 131 -5.86 -11.36 1.05
C ARG A 131 -4.56 -10.90 0.40
N PRO A 132 -3.99 -11.71 -0.49
CA PRO A 132 -2.74 -11.35 -1.14
C PRO A 132 -2.89 -10.04 -1.90
N THR A 133 -1.85 -9.22 -1.84
CA THR A 133 -1.74 -7.97 -2.58
C THR A 133 -1.04 -8.20 -3.93
N GLY A 134 -1.27 -7.30 -4.86
CA GLY A 134 -0.70 -7.35 -6.19
C GLY A 134 -1.55 -8.15 -7.17
N SER A 135 -1.01 -8.39 -8.37
CA SER A 135 -1.72 -9.03 -9.48
C SER A 135 -1.97 -10.54 -9.28
N ARG A 136 -1.40 -11.16 -8.25
CA ARG A 136 -1.49 -12.60 -8.00
C ARG A 136 -2.14 -12.92 -6.67
N GLY A 137 -3.16 -13.78 -6.71
CA GLY A 137 -3.81 -14.32 -5.52
C GLY A 137 -2.98 -15.45 -4.91
N LEU A 138 -1.98 -15.11 -4.06
CA LEU A 138 -1.24 -16.11 -3.30
C LEU A 138 -1.92 -16.36 -1.95
N PRO A 139 -1.88 -17.59 -1.40
CA PRO A 139 -2.36 -17.88 -0.06
C PRO A 139 -1.62 -17.07 1.00
N ASN A 140 -2.25 -16.88 2.15
CA ASN A 140 -1.62 -16.23 3.29
C ASN A 140 -2.09 -16.87 4.61
N ASP A 141 -2.26 -18.16 4.59
CA ASP A 141 -2.66 -18.97 5.74
C ASP A 141 -1.65 -18.85 6.88
N THR A 142 -2.11 -19.03 8.10
CA THR A 142 -1.27 -18.89 9.30
C THR A 142 -0.55 -20.17 9.64
N PHE A 143 0.69 -20.04 10.11
CA PHE A 143 1.59 -21.15 10.51
C PHE A 143 2.40 -20.74 11.73
N ASP A 144 2.84 -21.74 12.48
CA ASP A 144 3.69 -21.54 13.67
C ASP A 144 5.16 -21.26 13.30
N THR A 145 5.60 -21.67 12.11
CA THR A 145 6.97 -21.46 11.66
C THR A 145 7.02 -20.68 10.34
N TRP A 146 8.05 -19.85 10.20
CA TRP A 146 8.31 -19.14 8.95
C TRP A 146 8.52 -20.07 7.76
N ALA A 147 9.21 -21.19 7.97
CA ALA A 147 9.53 -22.13 6.91
C ALA A 147 8.25 -22.74 6.31
N GLU A 148 7.30 -23.15 7.15
CA GLU A 148 6.00 -23.67 6.70
C GLU A 148 5.20 -22.59 5.98
N ALA A 149 5.08 -21.39 6.59
CA ALA A 149 4.37 -20.26 5.99
C ALA A 149 4.95 -19.89 4.62
N TYR A 150 6.27 -19.80 4.50
CA TYR A 150 6.93 -19.43 3.25
C TYR A 150 6.78 -20.51 2.18
N ALA A 151 6.93 -21.80 2.57
CA ALA A 151 6.74 -22.92 1.65
C ALA A 151 5.31 -22.99 1.13
N ALA A 152 4.32 -22.98 2.01
CA ALA A 152 2.90 -23.14 1.66
C ALA A 152 2.33 -21.93 0.94
N ASN A 153 2.67 -20.71 1.40
CA ASN A 153 2.06 -19.47 0.89
C ASN A 153 2.82 -18.86 -0.29
N ARG A 154 4.07 -19.23 -0.54
CA ARG A 154 4.91 -18.61 -1.58
C ARG A 154 5.53 -19.62 -2.53
N LEU A 155 6.35 -20.55 -2.06
CA LEU A 155 7.12 -21.42 -2.95
C LEU A 155 6.23 -22.40 -3.72
N LEU A 156 5.37 -23.15 -3.04
CA LEU A 156 4.53 -24.16 -3.67
C LEU A 156 3.50 -23.57 -4.65
N PRO A 157 2.77 -22.48 -4.34
CA PRO A 157 1.88 -21.85 -5.30
C PRO A 157 2.60 -21.30 -6.53
N LEU A 158 3.75 -20.66 -6.35
CA LEU A 158 4.54 -20.13 -7.46
C LEU A 158 5.13 -21.24 -8.34
N ALA A 159 5.60 -22.34 -7.75
CA ALA A 159 6.09 -23.50 -8.48
C ALA A 159 4.98 -24.14 -9.34
N ARG A 160 3.75 -24.25 -8.80
CA ARG A 160 2.60 -24.75 -9.58
C ARG A 160 2.26 -23.82 -10.74
N LEU A 161 2.18 -22.51 -10.49
CA LEU A 161 1.95 -21.53 -11.56
C LEU A 161 3.02 -21.59 -12.64
N GLY A 162 4.28 -21.79 -12.29
CA GLY A 162 5.36 -21.95 -13.26
C GLY A 162 5.26 -23.25 -14.06
N ALA A 163 4.79 -24.33 -13.47
CA ALA A 163 4.57 -25.60 -14.17
C ALA A 163 3.36 -25.56 -15.13
N ASP A 164 2.30 -24.80 -14.76
CA ASP A 164 1.08 -24.68 -15.57
C ASP A 164 1.24 -23.73 -16.76
N THR A 165 2.27 -22.86 -16.74
CA THR A 165 2.53 -21.84 -17.79
C THR A 165 3.71 -22.18 -18.70
N GLY A 166 4.44 -23.24 -18.42
CA GLY A 166 5.59 -23.74 -19.20
C GLY A 166 5.18 -24.69 -20.25
#